data_4e2b292b16407a4a498b1f2310a8e6d3
#
_entry.id   4e2b292b16407a4a498b1f2310a8e6d3
#
_cell.length_a   1.000
_cell.length_b   1.000
_cell.length_c   1.000
_cell.angle_alpha   90.00
_cell.angle_beta   90.00
_cell.angle_gamma   90.00
#
_symmetry.space_group_name_H-M   'P 1'
#
loop_
_entity.id
_entity.type
_entity.pdbx_description
1 polymer ?
#
loop_
_entity_poly.entity_id
_entity_poly.type
_entity_poly.pdbx_seq_one_letter_code
_entity_poly.pdbx_strand_id
1 'polypeptide(L)'
;MVSRQLDEQIAGRFPVGQRLRVLDVGMGQGTQALRLARAGHAVTGIEREAKLIAVAREALAAEPEGIRGRVRIVEGDGRDTGVHFLPGSFDVVLCHGVLMYVEEPDALLAGLARMLAPGGLLSLLVRNGDALAMRAGLAGDWAGALAAFDTTAYRNRLGLDVRADRLGVLTDALAGIGAPLHAWYGVRVFTDLAADDAGLPEGQGDLDVLLAAEERAGRTDPYRQVAALLHLCGVRG
;
A
#
# COMPACT_ATOMS: atom_id res chain seq x y z
N MET A 1 -1.47 -5.95 9.27
CA MET A 1 -1.96 -6.70 8.09
C MET A 1 -1.02 -6.52 6.90
N VAL A 2 -0.99 -5.37 6.22
CA VAL A 2 -0.17 -5.14 5.00
C VAL A 2 1.31 -5.50 5.21
N SER A 3 1.89 -5.16 6.36
CA SER A 3 3.29 -5.51 6.66
C SER A 3 3.54 -7.02 6.66
N ARG A 4 2.65 -7.82 7.25
CA ARG A 4 2.78 -9.29 7.26
C ARG A 4 2.64 -9.88 5.85
N GLN A 5 1.69 -9.37 5.05
CA GLN A 5 1.48 -9.78 3.66
C GLN A 5 2.71 -9.44 2.80
N LEU A 6 3.28 -8.24 2.99
CA LEU A 6 4.50 -7.83 2.30
C LEU A 6 5.71 -8.69 2.70
N ASP A 7 5.89 -8.97 3.99
CA ASP A 7 6.97 -9.83 4.49
C ASP A 7 6.89 -11.24 3.92
N GLU A 8 5.68 -11.80 3.81
CA GLU A 8 5.45 -13.10 3.15
C GLU A 8 5.86 -13.08 1.68
N GLN A 9 5.45 -12.03 0.94
CA GLN A 9 5.82 -11.90 -0.47
C GLN A 9 7.32 -11.70 -0.67
N ILE A 10 7.97 -10.96 0.21
CA ILE A 10 9.44 -10.80 0.22
C ILE A 10 10.11 -12.14 0.52
N ALA A 11 9.69 -12.84 1.58
CA ALA A 11 10.27 -14.12 1.98
C ALA A 11 10.08 -15.23 0.93
N GLY A 12 8.95 -15.23 0.22
CA GLY A 12 8.69 -16.19 -0.85
C GLY A 12 9.48 -15.93 -2.14
N ARG A 13 10.08 -14.75 -2.29
CA ARG A 13 10.72 -14.31 -3.54
C ARG A 13 12.22 -14.12 -3.45
N PHE A 14 12.71 -13.61 -2.34
CA PHE A 14 14.12 -13.27 -2.19
C PHE A 14 14.80 -14.20 -1.19
N PRO A 15 16.09 -14.52 -1.38
CA PRO A 15 16.85 -15.31 -0.43
C PRO A 15 16.85 -14.73 0.98
N VAL A 16 16.78 -15.59 1.98
CA VAL A 16 16.87 -15.19 3.39
C VAL A 16 18.19 -14.44 3.64
N GLY A 17 18.09 -13.29 4.31
CA GLY A 17 19.26 -12.45 4.63
C GLY A 17 19.71 -11.52 3.49
N GLN A 18 19.09 -11.58 2.33
CA GLN A 18 19.38 -10.63 1.25
C GLN A 18 18.96 -9.21 1.67
N ARG A 19 19.89 -8.27 1.57
CA ARG A 19 19.61 -6.85 1.72
C ARG A 19 19.00 -6.31 0.44
N LEU A 20 17.69 -6.02 0.47
CA LEU A 20 16.95 -5.51 -0.67
C LEU A 20 17.07 -3.99 -0.79
N ARG A 21 16.99 -3.49 -2.03
CA ARG A 21 16.84 -2.09 -2.38
C ARG A 21 15.35 -1.81 -2.53
N VAL A 22 14.80 -1.00 -1.66
CA VAL A 22 13.37 -0.70 -1.61
C VAL A 22 13.12 0.75 -1.98
N LEU A 23 12.14 1.00 -2.85
CA LEU A 23 11.59 2.33 -3.12
C LEU A 23 10.18 2.40 -2.48
N ASP A 24 9.96 3.39 -1.64
CA ASP A 24 8.64 3.69 -1.03
C ASP A 24 8.11 4.99 -1.63
N VAL A 25 7.15 4.88 -2.56
CA VAL A 25 6.59 6.01 -3.31
C VAL A 25 5.37 6.56 -2.59
N GLY A 26 5.44 7.85 -2.22
CA GLY A 26 4.47 8.47 -1.33
C GLY A 26 4.62 7.90 0.09
N MET A 27 5.87 7.90 0.59
CA MET A 27 6.22 7.25 1.86
C MET A 27 5.50 7.85 3.08
N GLY A 28 4.87 9.02 2.94
CA GLY A 28 4.20 9.70 4.03
C GLY A 28 5.13 9.97 5.21
N GLN A 29 4.73 9.54 6.40
CA GLN A 29 5.52 9.67 7.63
C GLN A 29 6.66 8.64 7.75
N GLY A 30 6.89 7.80 6.74
CA GLY A 30 7.98 6.84 6.71
C GLY A 30 7.74 5.54 7.46
N THR A 31 6.50 5.21 7.82
CA THR A 31 6.18 4.02 8.62
C THR A 31 6.69 2.72 7.98
N GLN A 32 6.44 2.50 6.70
CA GLN A 32 6.93 1.30 6.01
C GLN A 32 8.43 1.37 5.73
N ALA A 33 8.93 2.56 5.38
CA ALA A 33 10.35 2.77 5.15
C ALA A 33 11.19 2.42 6.39
N LEU A 34 10.82 2.93 7.56
CA LEU A 34 11.51 2.63 8.82
C LEU A 34 11.39 1.15 9.20
N ARG A 35 10.21 0.54 9.04
CA ARG A 35 10.01 -0.88 9.30
C ARG A 35 10.94 -1.76 8.48
N LEU A 36 11.04 -1.49 7.17
CA LEU A 36 11.90 -2.25 6.26
C LEU A 36 13.39 -1.99 6.52
N ALA A 37 13.77 -0.77 6.91
CA ALA A 37 15.14 -0.45 7.32
C ALA A 37 15.56 -1.19 8.60
N ARG A 38 14.64 -1.33 9.58
CA ARG A 38 14.84 -2.14 10.79
C ARG A 38 14.99 -3.62 10.44
N ALA A 39 14.30 -4.12 9.42
CA ALA A 39 14.44 -5.48 8.89
C ALA A 39 15.77 -5.68 8.10
N GLY A 40 16.58 -4.64 7.90
CA GLY A 40 17.91 -4.76 7.29
C GLY A 40 18.00 -4.26 5.85
N HIS A 41 16.90 -3.83 5.24
CA HIS A 41 16.86 -3.40 3.84
C HIS A 41 17.38 -1.96 3.66
N ALA A 42 17.84 -1.62 2.45
CA ALA A 42 18.14 -0.25 2.04
C ALA A 42 16.89 0.38 1.45
N VAL A 43 16.39 1.44 2.05
CA VAL A 43 15.11 2.05 1.68
C VAL A 43 15.32 3.48 1.19
N THR A 44 14.77 3.79 0.03
CA THR A 44 14.62 5.16 -0.46
C THR A 44 13.13 5.49 -0.46
N GLY A 45 12.75 6.52 0.29
CA GLY A 45 11.39 7.06 0.27
C GLY A 45 11.33 8.32 -0.58
N ILE A 46 10.32 8.46 -1.42
CA ILE A 46 10.01 9.71 -2.12
C ILE A 46 8.67 10.25 -1.65
N GLU A 47 8.63 11.53 -1.27
CA GLU A 47 7.43 12.21 -0.76
C GLU A 47 7.48 13.67 -1.20
N ARG A 48 6.31 14.24 -1.53
CA ARG A 48 6.19 15.64 -1.97
C ARG A 48 5.74 16.61 -0.87
N GLU A 49 5.05 16.08 0.15
CA GLU A 49 4.47 16.89 1.21
C GLU A 49 5.51 17.18 2.29
N ALA A 50 5.97 18.44 2.36
CA ALA A 50 7.04 18.86 3.27
C ALA A 50 6.74 18.55 4.75
N LYS A 51 5.47 18.62 5.17
CA LYS A 51 5.07 18.28 6.55
C LYS A 51 5.28 16.80 6.85
N LEU A 52 4.93 15.92 5.92
CA LEU A 52 5.13 14.48 6.08
C LEU A 52 6.62 14.12 6.07
N ILE A 53 7.41 14.78 5.21
CA ILE A 53 8.87 14.66 5.19
C ILE A 53 9.48 15.05 6.52
N ALA A 54 9.02 16.15 7.13
CA ALA A 54 9.52 16.60 8.42
C ALA A 54 9.27 15.57 9.52
N VAL A 55 8.06 15.00 9.59
CA VAL A 55 7.72 13.92 10.53
C VAL A 55 8.58 12.67 10.28
N ALA A 56 8.76 12.28 9.02
CA ALA A 56 9.59 11.13 8.68
C ALA A 56 11.07 11.34 9.07
N ARG A 57 11.60 12.55 8.88
CA ARG A 57 12.97 12.90 9.30
C ARG A 57 13.13 12.87 10.82
N GLU A 58 12.14 13.36 11.57
CA GLU A 58 12.14 13.30 13.02
C GLU A 58 12.11 11.85 13.52
N ALA A 59 11.21 11.02 12.97
CA ALA A 59 11.14 9.61 13.29
C ALA A 59 12.46 8.88 12.94
N LEU A 60 13.07 9.20 11.80
CA LEU A 60 14.36 8.64 11.38
C LEU A 60 15.50 9.08 12.32
N ALA A 61 15.50 10.34 12.78
CA ALA A 61 16.52 10.84 13.69
C ALA A 61 16.54 10.13 15.04
N ALA A 62 15.38 9.62 15.48
CA ALA A 62 15.25 8.83 16.71
C ALA A 62 15.78 7.39 16.58
N GLU A 63 16.07 6.91 15.36
CA GLU A 63 16.58 5.55 15.13
C GLU A 63 18.09 5.45 15.41
N PRO A 64 18.57 4.24 15.77
CA PRO A 64 20.02 3.95 15.83
C PRO A 64 20.74 4.26 14.51
N GLU A 65 22.02 4.64 14.57
CA GLU A 65 22.81 5.00 13.41
C GLU A 65 22.80 3.95 12.29
N GLY A 66 22.89 2.67 12.64
CA GLY A 66 22.83 1.57 11.66
C GLY A 66 21.51 1.46 10.93
N ILE A 67 20.40 1.96 11.49
CA ILE A 67 19.10 2.03 10.81
C ILE A 67 19.01 3.33 10.01
N ARG A 68 19.42 4.47 10.60
CA ARG A 68 19.46 5.76 9.89
C ARG A 68 20.21 5.68 8.57
N GLY A 69 21.37 5.02 8.58
CA GLY A 69 22.21 4.84 7.37
C GLY A 69 21.58 3.98 6.27
N ARG A 70 20.42 3.35 6.52
CA ARG A 70 19.69 2.56 5.53
C ARG A 70 18.54 3.31 4.87
N VAL A 71 18.17 4.48 5.35
CA VAL A 71 17.03 5.24 4.83
C VAL A 71 17.51 6.51 4.15
N ARG A 72 17.09 6.70 2.92
CA ARG A 72 17.25 7.93 2.15
C ARG A 72 15.87 8.53 1.89
N ILE A 73 15.66 9.79 2.25
CA ILE A 73 14.44 10.54 1.98
C ILE A 73 14.71 11.51 0.83
N VAL A 74 13.90 11.41 -0.23
CA VAL A 74 13.92 12.27 -1.41
C VAL A 74 12.64 13.09 -1.42
N GLU A 75 12.76 14.41 -1.51
CA GLU A 75 11.63 15.29 -1.76
C GLU A 75 11.34 15.30 -3.26
N GLY A 76 10.10 14.93 -3.63
CA GLY A 76 9.72 14.83 -5.04
C GLY A 76 8.36 14.20 -5.23
N ASP A 77 7.83 14.32 -6.45
CA ASP A 77 6.57 13.68 -6.84
C ASP A 77 6.83 12.23 -7.26
N GLY A 78 6.02 11.30 -6.77
CA GLY A 78 6.10 9.88 -7.14
C GLY A 78 5.86 9.62 -8.62
N ARG A 79 5.22 10.55 -9.35
CA ARG A 79 5.02 10.47 -10.80
C ARG A 79 6.33 10.67 -11.58
N ASP A 80 7.30 11.33 -10.97
CA ASP A 80 8.58 11.71 -11.58
C ASP A 80 9.74 10.81 -11.13
N THR A 81 9.47 9.55 -10.74
CA THR A 81 10.51 8.61 -10.27
C THR A 81 11.68 8.48 -11.25
N GLY A 82 11.42 8.56 -12.56
CA GLY A 82 12.45 8.51 -13.60
C GLY A 82 13.42 9.70 -13.62
N VAL A 83 13.08 10.82 -12.96
CA VAL A 83 13.99 11.96 -12.78
C VAL A 83 15.02 11.68 -11.69
N HIS A 84 14.65 10.90 -10.69
CA HIS A 84 15.43 10.66 -9.50
C HIS A 84 16.23 9.35 -9.54
N PHE A 85 15.74 8.35 -10.29
CA PHE A 85 16.27 6.98 -10.24
C PHE A 85 16.42 6.36 -11.64
N LEU A 86 17.42 5.49 -11.76
CA LEU A 86 17.62 4.70 -12.97
C LEU A 86 16.63 3.53 -13.02
N PRO A 87 16.20 3.09 -14.21
CA PRO A 87 15.40 1.88 -14.39
C PRO A 87 16.08 0.65 -13.77
N GLY A 88 15.29 -0.23 -13.14
CA GLY A 88 15.81 -1.46 -12.55
C GLY A 88 16.63 -1.28 -11.27
N SER A 89 16.55 -0.11 -10.62
CA SER A 89 17.36 0.20 -9.42
C SER A 89 16.86 -0.46 -8.15
N PHE A 90 15.61 -0.96 -8.12
CA PHE A 90 14.99 -1.46 -6.91
C PHE A 90 14.51 -2.90 -7.04
N ASP A 91 14.66 -3.66 -5.97
CA ASP A 91 14.17 -5.03 -5.85
C ASP A 91 12.70 -5.07 -5.42
N VAL A 92 12.28 -4.07 -4.65
CA VAL A 92 10.88 -3.89 -4.19
C VAL A 92 10.49 -2.42 -4.38
N VAL A 93 9.29 -2.20 -4.92
CA VAL A 93 8.67 -0.86 -5.03
C VAL A 93 7.33 -0.89 -4.32
N LEU A 94 7.13 0.03 -3.39
CA LEU A 94 5.88 0.24 -2.66
C LEU A 94 5.17 1.49 -3.20
N CYS A 95 3.84 1.42 -3.30
CA CYS A 95 2.98 2.56 -3.57
C CYS A 95 1.67 2.36 -2.78
N HIS A 96 1.67 2.82 -1.54
CA HIS A 96 0.59 2.55 -0.59
C HIS A 96 -0.25 3.79 -0.31
N GLY A 97 -1.53 3.76 -0.72
CA GLY A 97 -2.47 4.86 -0.47
C GLY A 97 -2.20 6.12 -1.32
N VAL A 98 -1.54 5.98 -2.46
CA VAL A 98 -1.17 7.09 -3.35
C VAL A 98 -2.07 7.18 -4.57
N LEU A 99 -2.42 6.04 -5.19
CA LEU A 99 -3.18 6.01 -6.45
C LEU A 99 -4.48 6.80 -6.38
N MET A 100 -5.13 6.83 -5.22
CA MET A 100 -6.40 7.55 -5.03
C MET A 100 -6.30 9.06 -5.31
N TYR A 101 -5.09 9.64 -5.26
CA TYR A 101 -4.82 11.07 -5.51
C TYR A 101 -4.35 11.34 -6.94
N VAL A 102 -4.27 10.31 -7.79
CA VAL A 102 -3.81 10.42 -9.17
C VAL A 102 -4.97 10.15 -10.10
N GLU A 103 -5.34 11.14 -10.91
CA GLU A 103 -6.47 11.06 -11.83
C GLU A 103 -6.24 10.00 -12.91
N GLU A 104 -5.05 10.02 -13.51
CA GLU A 104 -4.61 9.06 -14.55
C GLU A 104 -3.43 8.22 -14.01
N PRO A 105 -3.69 7.03 -13.41
CA PRO A 105 -2.66 6.25 -12.74
C PRO A 105 -1.71 5.51 -13.67
N ASP A 106 -2.03 5.35 -14.95
CA ASP A 106 -1.27 4.49 -15.87
C ASP A 106 0.19 4.91 -16.01
N ALA A 107 0.44 6.23 -16.11
CA ALA A 107 1.80 6.77 -16.17
C ALA A 107 2.59 6.51 -14.87
N LEU A 108 1.94 6.66 -13.71
CA LEU A 108 2.55 6.34 -12.42
C LEU A 108 2.85 4.83 -12.34
N LEU A 109 1.90 3.96 -12.65
CA LEU A 109 2.07 2.50 -12.61
C LEU A 109 3.22 2.05 -13.53
N ALA A 110 3.28 2.58 -14.76
CA ALA A 110 4.39 2.32 -15.68
C ALA A 110 5.74 2.80 -15.12
N GLY A 111 5.76 3.96 -14.48
CA GLY A 111 6.93 4.50 -13.78
C GLY A 111 7.40 3.58 -12.65
N LEU A 112 6.48 3.09 -11.82
CA LEU A 112 6.79 2.16 -10.72
C LEU A 112 7.39 0.85 -11.25
N ALA A 113 6.75 0.23 -12.26
CA ALA A 113 7.25 -1.00 -12.88
C ALA A 113 8.65 -0.83 -13.50
N ARG A 114 8.91 0.34 -14.12
CA ARG A 114 10.22 0.67 -14.68
C ARG A 114 11.32 0.73 -13.61
N MET A 115 11.00 1.14 -12.38
CA MET A 115 11.98 1.20 -11.28
C MET A 115 12.39 -0.18 -10.78
N LEU A 116 11.57 -1.21 -10.97
CA LEU A 116 11.87 -2.58 -10.52
C LEU A 116 13.00 -3.22 -11.34
N ALA A 117 13.86 -3.96 -10.66
CA ALA A 117 14.74 -4.93 -11.29
C ALA A 117 13.93 -6.11 -11.87
N PRO A 118 14.45 -6.88 -12.84
CA PRO A 118 13.82 -8.13 -13.27
C PRO A 118 13.56 -9.06 -12.07
N GLY A 119 12.36 -9.65 -12.00
CA GLY A 119 11.92 -10.43 -10.85
C GLY A 119 11.54 -9.61 -9.62
N GLY A 120 11.62 -8.28 -9.67
CA GLY A 120 11.30 -7.39 -8.57
C GLY A 120 9.80 -7.36 -8.22
N LEU A 121 9.50 -7.00 -6.99
CA LEU A 121 8.16 -7.00 -6.40
C LEU A 121 7.57 -5.59 -6.37
N LEU A 122 6.41 -5.40 -7.00
CA LEU A 122 5.56 -4.22 -6.85
C LEU A 122 4.50 -4.50 -5.78
N SER A 123 4.36 -3.62 -4.81
CA SER A 123 3.34 -3.69 -3.76
C SER A 123 2.48 -2.43 -3.82
N LEU A 124 1.19 -2.61 -4.12
CA LEU A 124 0.19 -1.54 -4.18
C LEU A 124 -0.82 -1.71 -3.06
N LEU A 125 -1.17 -0.63 -2.38
CA LEU A 125 -2.30 -0.60 -1.44
C LEU A 125 -3.27 0.48 -1.91
N VAL A 126 -4.51 0.05 -2.26
CA VAL A 126 -5.53 0.93 -2.83
C VAL A 126 -6.88 0.77 -2.14
N ARG A 127 -7.75 1.77 -2.26
CA ARG A 127 -9.16 1.64 -1.87
C ARG A 127 -9.86 0.70 -2.86
N ASN A 128 -10.62 -0.27 -2.33
CA ASN A 128 -11.37 -1.22 -3.13
C ASN A 128 -12.63 -0.57 -3.73
N GLY A 129 -12.61 -0.37 -5.04
CA GLY A 129 -13.72 0.21 -5.79
C GLY A 129 -14.90 -0.74 -5.93
N ASP A 130 -14.67 -2.06 -5.88
CA ASP A 130 -15.73 -3.07 -5.97
C ASP A 130 -16.53 -3.22 -4.66
N ALA A 131 -16.02 -2.67 -3.55
CA ALA A 131 -16.65 -2.77 -2.22
C ALA A 131 -17.07 -1.40 -1.64
N LEU A 132 -17.11 -0.32 -2.41
CA LEU A 132 -17.47 1.01 -1.90
C LEU A 132 -18.85 1.05 -1.26
N ALA A 133 -19.83 0.34 -1.82
CA ALA A 133 -21.20 0.26 -1.31
C ALA A 133 -21.29 -0.35 0.10
N MET A 134 -20.35 -1.22 0.48
CA MET A 134 -20.35 -1.93 1.76
C MET A 134 -20.35 -0.96 2.94
N ARG A 135 -19.48 0.05 2.92
CA ARG A 135 -19.35 1.00 4.03
C ARG A 135 -20.63 1.83 4.20
N ALA A 136 -21.13 2.40 3.09
CA ALA A 136 -22.34 3.20 3.11
C ALA A 136 -23.55 2.36 3.54
N GLY A 137 -23.73 1.17 2.97
CA GLY A 137 -24.85 0.28 3.28
C GLY A 137 -24.85 -0.18 4.75
N LEU A 138 -23.70 -0.58 5.28
CA LEU A 138 -23.59 -0.99 6.69
C LEU A 138 -23.76 0.18 7.68
N ALA A 139 -23.49 1.43 7.23
CA ALA A 139 -23.77 2.64 8.01
C ALA A 139 -25.23 3.13 7.89
N GLY A 140 -26.09 2.45 7.10
CA GLY A 140 -27.49 2.85 6.87
C GLY A 140 -27.65 3.97 5.85
N ASP A 141 -26.60 4.37 5.15
CA ASP A 141 -26.66 5.32 4.02
C ASP A 141 -27.02 4.57 2.74
N TRP A 142 -28.31 4.31 2.55
CA TRP A 142 -28.80 3.54 1.41
C TRP A 142 -28.63 4.28 0.07
N ALA A 143 -28.77 5.62 0.09
CA ALA A 143 -28.56 6.42 -1.12
C ALA A 143 -27.10 6.42 -1.55
N GLY A 144 -26.17 6.59 -0.61
CA GLY A 144 -24.74 6.48 -0.87
C GLY A 144 -24.33 5.09 -1.31
N ALA A 145 -24.91 4.03 -0.71
CA ALA A 145 -24.65 2.66 -1.12
C ALA A 145 -25.10 2.40 -2.57
N LEU A 146 -26.29 2.87 -2.95
CA LEU A 146 -26.79 2.72 -4.32
C LEU A 146 -25.91 3.47 -5.33
N ALA A 147 -25.55 4.70 -5.03
CA ALA A 147 -24.68 5.51 -5.90
C ALA A 147 -23.28 4.87 -6.09
N ALA A 148 -22.77 4.17 -5.06
CA ALA A 148 -21.45 3.56 -5.11
C ALA A 148 -21.33 2.37 -6.08
N PHE A 149 -22.42 1.83 -6.61
CA PHE A 149 -22.35 0.82 -7.68
C PHE A 149 -21.97 1.42 -9.04
N ASP A 150 -22.27 2.70 -9.26
CA ASP A 150 -22.12 3.37 -10.55
C ASP A 150 -20.84 4.23 -10.64
N THR A 151 -20.11 4.39 -9.53
CA THR A 151 -18.92 5.24 -9.48
C THR A 151 -17.80 4.61 -8.67
N THR A 152 -16.56 4.99 -8.98
CA THR A 152 -15.39 4.74 -8.13
C THR A 152 -14.96 5.98 -7.35
N ALA A 153 -15.61 7.13 -7.55
CA ALA A 153 -15.37 8.33 -6.76
C ALA A 153 -15.96 8.18 -5.35
N TYR A 154 -15.22 8.59 -4.34
CA TYR A 154 -15.71 8.57 -2.95
C TYR A 154 -15.04 9.68 -2.14
N ARG A 155 -15.65 10.05 -1.03
CA ARG A 155 -15.06 10.98 -0.08
C ARG A 155 -14.29 10.22 0.99
N ASN A 156 -12.98 10.49 1.10
CA ASN A 156 -12.14 9.82 2.08
C ASN A 156 -12.32 10.40 3.50
N ARG A 157 -11.66 9.82 4.51
CA ARG A 157 -11.73 10.27 5.90
C ARG A 157 -11.16 11.68 6.13
N LEU A 158 -10.35 12.20 5.22
CA LEU A 158 -9.84 13.56 5.24
C LEU A 158 -10.81 14.56 4.61
N GLY A 159 -11.99 14.10 4.14
CA GLY A 159 -12.99 14.91 3.48
C GLY A 159 -12.63 15.29 2.04
N LEU A 160 -11.65 14.63 1.42
CA LEU A 160 -11.25 14.84 0.04
C LEU A 160 -12.01 13.90 -0.89
N ASP A 161 -12.44 14.43 -2.03
CA ASP A 161 -12.98 13.62 -3.11
C ASP A 161 -11.82 12.94 -3.86
N VAL A 162 -11.85 11.62 -3.89
CA VAL A 162 -10.78 10.77 -4.40
C VAL A 162 -11.38 9.58 -5.15
N ARG A 163 -10.54 8.80 -5.83
CA ARG A 163 -10.94 7.60 -6.54
C ARG A 163 -10.59 6.33 -5.80
N ALA A 164 -11.36 5.28 -6.05
CA ALA A 164 -11.04 3.91 -5.70
C ALA A 164 -10.67 3.12 -6.96
N ASP A 165 -10.04 1.98 -6.78
CA ASP A 165 -9.58 1.14 -7.89
C ASP A 165 -10.30 -0.21 -7.85
N ARG A 166 -10.68 -0.72 -9.04
CA ARG A 166 -11.28 -2.04 -9.18
C ARG A 166 -10.20 -3.09 -9.42
N LEU A 167 -10.34 -4.25 -8.80
CA LEU A 167 -9.34 -5.33 -8.89
C LEU A 167 -9.06 -5.75 -10.33
N GLY A 168 -10.10 -5.93 -11.15
CA GLY A 168 -9.94 -6.33 -12.56
C GLY A 168 -9.15 -5.31 -13.37
N VAL A 169 -9.48 -4.01 -13.23
CA VAL A 169 -8.79 -2.92 -13.94
C VAL A 169 -7.31 -2.87 -13.57
N LEU A 170 -6.98 -2.98 -12.27
CA LEU A 170 -5.58 -3.01 -11.84
C LEU A 170 -4.84 -4.27 -12.29
N THR A 171 -5.52 -5.42 -12.35
CA THR A 171 -4.93 -6.66 -12.86
C THR A 171 -4.51 -6.51 -14.32
N ASP A 172 -5.38 -5.95 -15.14
CA ASP A 172 -5.08 -5.69 -16.57
C ASP A 172 -3.97 -4.64 -16.74
N ALA A 173 -4.02 -3.57 -15.95
CA ALA A 173 -2.98 -2.52 -15.97
C ALA A 173 -1.61 -3.10 -15.58
N LEU A 174 -1.53 -3.90 -14.50
CA LEU A 174 -0.30 -4.54 -14.06
C LEU A 174 0.27 -5.49 -15.11
N ALA A 175 -0.58 -6.25 -15.80
CA ALA A 175 -0.15 -7.09 -16.93
C ALA A 175 0.41 -6.22 -18.07
N GLY A 176 -0.26 -5.12 -18.41
CA GLY A 176 0.14 -4.20 -19.48
C GLY A 176 1.48 -3.51 -19.26
N ILE A 177 1.87 -3.27 -18.01
CA ILE A 177 3.17 -2.65 -17.65
C ILE A 177 4.31 -3.67 -17.40
N GLY A 178 4.07 -4.96 -17.66
CA GLY A 178 5.08 -6.01 -17.49
C GLY A 178 5.36 -6.38 -16.01
N ALA A 179 4.42 -6.10 -15.12
CA ALA A 179 4.45 -6.50 -13.72
C ALA A 179 3.14 -7.22 -13.32
N PRO A 180 2.78 -8.35 -13.98
CA PRO A 180 1.51 -9.03 -13.79
C PRO A 180 1.25 -9.34 -12.33
N LEU A 181 -0.03 -9.34 -11.96
CA LEU A 181 -0.49 -9.66 -10.62
C LEU A 181 -0.07 -11.09 -10.24
N HIS A 182 0.69 -11.22 -9.15
CA HIS A 182 1.15 -12.49 -8.58
C HIS A 182 0.26 -12.95 -7.41
N ALA A 183 -0.07 -12.02 -6.53
CA ALA A 183 -0.94 -12.27 -5.37
C ALA A 183 -1.72 -11.01 -5.01
N TRP A 184 -2.88 -11.18 -4.35
CA TRP A 184 -3.61 -10.06 -3.77
C TRP A 184 -4.34 -10.47 -2.50
N TYR A 185 -4.61 -9.49 -1.64
CA TYR A 185 -5.21 -9.65 -0.34
C TYR A 185 -6.26 -8.57 -0.10
N GLY A 186 -7.31 -8.93 0.63
CA GLY A 186 -8.19 -7.96 1.26
C GLY A 186 -7.55 -7.40 2.53
N VAL A 187 -7.79 -6.13 2.81
CA VAL A 187 -7.33 -5.46 4.03
C VAL A 187 -8.50 -4.70 4.65
N ARG A 188 -8.67 -4.82 5.97
CA ARG A 188 -9.81 -4.24 6.70
C ARG A 188 -11.16 -4.80 6.21
N VAL A 189 -11.29 -6.11 6.28
CA VAL A 189 -12.55 -6.81 5.95
C VAL A 189 -13.63 -6.48 6.99
N PHE A 190 -13.27 -6.56 8.27
CA PHE A 190 -14.17 -6.35 9.40
C PHE A 190 -14.00 -4.99 10.07
N THR A 191 -12.82 -4.39 9.99
CA THR A 191 -12.46 -3.20 10.76
C THR A 191 -12.66 -1.87 10.03
N ASP A 192 -13.17 -1.85 8.78
CA ASP A 192 -13.42 -0.58 8.05
C ASP A 192 -14.53 0.26 8.66
N LEU A 193 -15.48 -0.37 9.33
CA LEU A 193 -16.63 0.28 9.98
C LEU A 193 -16.35 0.66 11.44
N ALA A 194 -15.26 0.21 12.02
CA ALA A 194 -14.87 0.66 13.34
C ALA A 194 -14.79 2.19 13.32
N ALA A 195 -15.50 2.84 14.24
CA ALA A 195 -15.39 4.27 14.44
C ALA A 195 -13.92 4.64 14.64
N ASP A 196 -13.52 5.83 14.17
CA ASP A 196 -12.10 6.25 14.26
C ASP A 196 -11.61 6.35 15.71
N ASP A 197 -12.55 6.48 16.66
CA ASP A 197 -12.37 6.48 18.12
C ASP A 197 -12.64 5.12 18.79
N ALA A 198 -13.09 4.12 18.02
CA ALA A 198 -13.17 2.75 18.53
C ALA A 198 -11.75 2.26 18.80
N GLY A 199 -11.37 2.22 20.06
CA GLY A 199 -10.08 1.71 20.49
C GLY A 199 -9.81 0.31 19.96
N LEU A 200 -8.54 0.01 19.72
CA LEU A 200 -8.15 -1.38 19.53
C LEU A 200 -8.52 -2.16 20.79
N PRO A 201 -8.77 -3.48 20.68
CA PRO A 201 -8.97 -4.30 21.87
C PRO A 201 -7.85 -4.06 22.90
N GLU A 202 -8.22 -3.81 24.16
CA GLU A 202 -7.25 -3.49 25.22
C GLU A 202 -6.36 -4.69 25.60
N GLY A 203 -6.88 -5.92 25.39
CA GLY A 203 -6.16 -7.17 25.65
C GLY A 203 -5.30 -7.61 24.47
N GLN A 204 -4.02 -7.96 24.72
CA GLN A 204 -3.14 -8.49 23.68
C GLN A 204 -3.76 -9.74 23.01
N GLY A 205 -4.41 -10.63 23.76
CA GLY A 205 -5.07 -11.80 23.22
C GLY A 205 -6.21 -11.47 22.25
N ASP A 206 -7.01 -10.47 22.56
CA ASP A 206 -8.11 -10.03 21.69
C ASP A 206 -7.60 -9.35 20.42
N LEU A 207 -6.51 -8.59 20.54
CA LEU A 207 -5.83 -8.01 19.37
C LEU A 207 -5.26 -9.10 18.45
N ASP A 208 -4.66 -10.14 19.01
CA ASP A 208 -4.12 -11.26 18.22
C ASP A 208 -5.24 -12.03 17.51
N VAL A 209 -6.38 -12.24 18.15
CA VAL A 209 -7.57 -12.86 17.55
C VAL A 209 -8.14 -11.99 16.43
N LEU A 210 -8.25 -10.67 16.65
CA LEU A 210 -8.69 -9.72 15.62
C LEU A 210 -7.76 -9.77 14.40
N LEU A 211 -6.46 -9.71 14.62
CA LEU A 211 -5.48 -9.77 13.53
C LEU A 211 -5.52 -11.10 12.77
N ALA A 212 -5.73 -12.22 13.48
CA ALA A 212 -5.87 -13.54 12.86
C ALA A 212 -7.15 -13.63 12.02
N ALA A 213 -8.27 -13.09 12.51
CA ALA A 213 -9.53 -13.05 11.78
C ALA A 213 -9.42 -12.21 10.50
N GLU A 214 -8.87 -11.01 10.60
CA GLU A 214 -8.61 -10.13 9.44
C GLU A 214 -7.65 -10.77 8.44
N GLU A 215 -6.59 -11.42 8.90
CA GLU A 215 -5.64 -12.10 8.04
C GLU A 215 -6.29 -13.26 7.27
N ARG A 216 -7.10 -14.08 7.94
CA ARG A 216 -7.83 -15.18 7.31
C ARG A 216 -8.86 -14.66 6.32
N ALA A 217 -9.67 -13.66 6.70
CA ALA A 217 -10.67 -13.08 5.81
C ALA A 217 -10.02 -12.41 4.58
N GLY A 218 -8.90 -11.71 4.77
CA GLY A 218 -8.16 -11.05 3.70
C GLY A 218 -7.54 -12.01 2.67
N ARG A 219 -7.56 -13.33 2.92
CA ARG A 219 -7.04 -14.38 2.01
C ARG A 219 -8.14 -15.28 1.45
N THR A 220 -9.36 -15.17 1.96
CA THR A 220 -10.44 -16.14 1.71
C THR A 220 -11.57 -15.49 0.93
N ASP A 221 -11.92 -16.06 -0.25
CA ASP A 221 -13.12 -15.66 -0.98
C ASP A 221 -14.39 -16.21 -0.29
N PRO A 222 -15.48 -15.46 -0.27
CA PRO A 222 -15.68 -14.14 -0.88
C PRO A 222 -15.25 -12.96 0.02
N TYR A 223 -14.77 -13.19 1.26
CA TYR A 223 -14.49 -12.15 2.25
C TYR A 223 -13.50 -11.10 1.76
N ARG A 224 -12.39 -11.51 1.12
CA ARG A 224 -11.39 -10.56 0.64
C ARG A 224 -11.91 -9.63 -0.46
N GLN A 225 -12.95 -10.05 -1.21
CA GLN A 225 -13.54 -9.26 -2.29
C GLN A 225 -14.30 -8.03 -1.76
N VAL A 226 -14.84 -8.10 -0.54
CA VAL A 226 -15.58 -7.01 0.11
C VAL A 226 -14.72 -6.22 1.11
N ALA A 227 -13.42 -6.46 1.15
CA ALA A 227 -12.50 -5.72 1.99
C ALA A 227 -12.45 -4.24 1.59
N ALA A 228 -12.19 -3.37 2.57
CA ALA A 228 -12.09 -1.93 2.34
C ALA A 228 -10.94 -1.53 1.42
N LEU A 229 -9.82 -2.23 1.52
CA LEU A 229 -8.63 -2.00 0.72
C LEU A 229 -8.19 -3.29 0.04
N LEU A 230 -7.53 -3.13 -1.09
CA LEU A 230 -6.82 -4.19 -1.80
C LEU A 230 -5.32 -3.97 -1.65
N HIS A 231 -4.60 -5.02 -1.24
CA HIS A 231 -3.16 -5.07 -1.32
C HIS A 231 -2.77 -6.01 -2.47
N LEU A 232 -2.24 -5.43 -3.55
CA LEU A 232 -1.85 -6.16 -4.76
C LEU A 232 -0.34 -6.27 -4.83
N CYS A 233 0.14 -7.45 -5.19
CA CYS A 233 1.55 -7.75 -5.37
C CYS A 233 1.78 -8.19 -6.81
N GLY A 234 2.42 -7.33 -7.61
CA GLY A 234 2.83 -7.62 -8.98
C GLY A 234 4.30 -8.01 -9.04
N VAL A 235 4.70 -8.73 -10.07
CA VAL A 235 6.08 -9.17 -10.25
C VAL A 235 6.56 -8.81 -11.65
N ARG A 236 7.67 -8.07 -11.72
CA ARG A 236 8.29 -7.73 -12.99
C ARG A 236 8.88 -8.98 -13.65
N GLY A 237 8.47 -9.25 -14.88
CA GLY A 237 9.06 -10.28 -15.74
C GLY A 237 10.49 -9.92 -16.18
#